data_44ad78f37c6d3ee99b072f504e997f35
#
_entry.id   44ad78f37c6d3ee99b072f504e997f35
#
_cell.length_a   1.000
_cell.length_b   1.000
_cell.length_c   1.000
_cell.angle_alpha   90.00
_cell.angle_beta   90.00
_cell.angle_gamma   90.00
#
_symmetry.space_group_name_H-M   'P 1'
#
loop_
_entity.id
_entity.type
_entity.pdbx_description
1 polymer ?
#
loop_
_entity_poly.entity_id
_entity_poly.type
_entity_poly.pdbx_seq_one_letter_code
_entity_poly.pdbx_strand_id
1 'polypeptide(L)'
;MTLGQGTSSGRGGRLGQVRDVGPVGTLQPIYLVAVPLRLVKASEDHFDDLFRELQMTTLAHREPLTSAVGTDGIGPRGNPRAARTGGQVQHLAALGAEVKAYLGGFREPARRAIWEASQTGARLVDIDIVVDAAMLAAFRRCERLLLGAAKAARAGYLLTEPPGREVEAWRKWVTHELSGQMQGKAPRPCPFPPLRGRSFAR
;
A
#
# COMPACT_ATOMS: atom_id res chain seq x y z
N MET A 1 -41.43 -59.50 22.71
CA MET A 1 -41.49 -58.34 23.63
C MET A 1 -40.58 -57.26 23.10
N THR A 2 -41.19 -56.24 22.65
CA THR A 2 -40.64 -55.06 21.96
C THR A 2 -40.25 -54.02 22.99
N LEU A 3 -39.13 -53.28 22.76
CA LEU A 3 -38.81 -52.01 23.37
C LEU A 3 -37.37 -51.66 22.94
N GLY A 4 -36.96 -50.54 22.41
CA GLY A 4 -37.53 -49.24 22.29
C GLY A 4 -36.35 -48.35 21.81
N GLN A 5 -36.50 -47.76 20.69
CA GLN A 5 -35.44 -46.87 20.06
C GLN A 5 -35.43 -45.55 20.77
N GLY A 6 -34.26 -45.13 21.25
CA GLY A 6 -33.98 -43.79 21.76
C GLY A 6 -33.09 -43.03 20.75
N THR A 7 -33.68 -42.14 19.98
CA THR A 7 -33.00 -41.24 19.07
C THR A 7 -32.44 -40.05 19.85
N SER A 8 -31.10 -39.99 19.99
CA SER A 8 -30.39 -38.82 20.50
C SER A 8 -29.95 -37.94 19.32
N SER A 9 -30.64 -36.82 19.12
CA SER A 9 -30.31 -35.78 18.14
C SER A 9 -29.15 -34.93 18.65
N GLY A 10 -27.95 -35.30 18.28
CA GLY A 10 -26.72 -34.49 18.52
C GLY A 10 -26.64 -33.33 17.54
N ARG A 11 -26.89 -32.12 18.02
CA ARG A 11 -26.56 -30.88 17.33
C ARG A 11 -25.04 -30.82 17.12
N GLY A 12 -24.60 -31.21 15.93
CA GLY A 12 -23.22 -30.97 15.46
C GLY A 12 -22.98 -29.49 15.27
N GLY A 13 -22.23 -28.89 16.21
CA GLY A 13 -21.68 -27.56 16.06
C GLY A 13 -20.83 -27.52 14.80
N ARG A 14 -21.15 -26.62 13.87
CA ARG A 14 -20.26 -26.26 12.74
C ARG A 14 -18.98 -25.65 13.32
N LEU A 15 -17.98 -26.49 13.48
CA LEU A 15 -16.59 -26.03 13.61
C LEU A 15 -16.27 -25.23 12.35
N GLY A 16 -15.87 -23.98 12.59
CA GLY A 16 -15.52 -23.05 11.52
C GLY A 16 -14.55 -23.69 10.53
N GLN A 17 -14.94 -23.68 9.28
CA GLN A 17 -14.08 -24.04 8.16
C GLN A 17 -12.81 -23.18 8.27
N VAL A 18 -11.72 -23.79 8.71
CA VAL A 18 -10.37 -23.23 8.51
C VAL A 18 -10.27 -23.00 7.01
N ARG A 19 -10.26 -21.75 6.59
CA ARG A 19 -10.02 -21.39 5.20
C ARG A 19 -8.70 -22.03 4.82
N ASP A 20 -8.78 -22.99 3.93
CA ASP A 20 -7.65 -23.62 3.28
C ASP A 20 -6.77 -22.46 2.75
N VAL A 21 -5.64 -22.26 3.41
CA VAL A 21 -4.61 -21.35 2.90
C VAL A 21 -4.08 -22.07 1.67
N GLY A 22 -4.54 -21.64 0.51
CA GLY A 22 -4.12 -22.19 -0.77
C GLY A 22 -2.60 -22.35 -0.84
N PRO A 23 -2.05 -23.14 -1.76
CA PRO A 23 -0.65 -23.49 -1.79
C PRO A 23 0.21 -22.24 -1.64
N VAL A 24 1.11 -22.28 -0.65
CA VAL A 24 2.08 -21.20 -0.38
C VAL A 24 2.75 -20.89 -1.72
N GLY A 25 2.49 -19.70 -2.28
CA GLY A 25 2.98 -19.31 -3.58
C GLY A 25 4.50 -19.47 -3.64
N THR A 26 5.01 -19.97 -4.75
CA THR A 26 6.45 -20.13 -4.93
C THR A 26 7.13 -18.77 -4.79
N LEU A 27 8.01 -18.66 -3.80
CA LEU A 27 8.83 -17.46 -3.60
C LEU A 27 9.85 -17.36 -4.72
N GLN A 28 9.92 -16.20 -5.36
CA GLN A 28 10.84 -15.92 -6.46
C GLN A 28 11.71 -14.71 -6.15
N PRO A 29 13.04 -14.82 -6.32
CA PRO A 29 13.93 -13.68 -6.19
C PRO A 29 13.73 -12.73 -7.37
N ILE A 30 13.66 -11.45 -7.05
CA ILE A 30 13.51 -10.34 -7.99
C ILE A 30 14.63 -9.34 -7.74
N TYR A 31 15.21 -8.84 -8.81
CA TYR A 31 16.36 -7.95 -8.78
C TYR A 31 16.00 -6.62 -9.45
N LEU A 32 15.96 -5.55 -8.67
CA LEU A 32 15.85 -4.20 -9.20
C LEU A 32 17.26 -3.61 -9.33
N VAL A 33 17.74 -3.47 -10.56
CA VAL A 33 19.14 -3.17 -10.86
C VAL A 33 19.33 -1.69 -11.18
N ALA A 34 20.40 -1.11 -10.66
CA ALA A 34 20.85 0.26 -10.91
C ALA A 34 19.75 1.32 -10.63
N VAL A 35 19.01 1.16 -9.54
CA VAL A 35 17.93 2.07 -9.16
C VAL A 35 18.50 3.36 -8.58
N PRO A 36 18.10 4.56 -9.08
CA PRO A 36 18.52 5.82 -8.48
C PRO A 36 18.01 5.97 -7.05
N LEU A 37 18.95 6.09 -6.09
CA LEU A 37 18.66 6.19 -4.66
C LEU A 37 17.63 7.29 -4.35
N ARG A 38 17.71 8.42 -5.06
CA ARG A 38 16.76 9.54 -4.90
C ARG A 38 15.31 9.16 -5.17
N LEU A 39 15.06 8.25 -6.14
CA LEU A 39 13.70 7.81 -6.47
C LEU A 39 13.17 6.85 -5.41
N VAL A 40 14.02 5.95 -4.91
CA VAL A 40 13.67 5.07 -3.79
C VAL A 40 13.28 5.92 -2.58
N LYS A 41 14.15 6.86 -2.20
CA LYS A 41 13.91 7.76 -1.06
C LYS A 41 12.65 8.59 -1.24
N ALA A 42 12.51 9.30 -2.36
CA ALA A 42 11.32 10.12 -2.61
C ALA A 42 10.02 9.32 -2.63
N SER A 43 10.08 8.05 -3.08
CA SER A 43 8.93 7.16 -3.01
C SER A 43 8.61 6.75 -1.58
N GLU A 44 9.60 6.42 -0.75
CA GLU A 44 9.41 6.06 0.65
C GLU A 44 8.87 7.25 1.46
N ASP A 45 9.46 8.43 1.31
CA ASP A 45 9.01 9.66 1.96
C ASP A 45 7.52 9.96 1.64
N HIS A 46 7.16 9.91 0.35
CA HIS A 46 5.77 10.11 -0.08
C HIS A 46 4.82 9.04 0.47
N PHE A 47 5.25 7.78 0.57
CA PHE A 47 4.42 6.73 1.19
C PHE A 47 4.17 7.02 2.66
N ASP A 48 5.20 7.41 3.40
CA ASP A 48 5.07 7.68 4.83
C ASP A 48 4.14 8.87 5.10
N ASP A 49 4.21 9.92 4.29
CA ASP A 49 3.32 11.08 4.39
C ASP A 49 1.87 10.70 4.07
N LEU A 50 1.64 10.00 2.97
CA LEU A 50 0.31 9.56 2.57
C LEU A 50 -0.33 8.63 3.62
N PHE A 51 0.42 7.65 4.13
CA PHE A 51 -0.11 6.73 5.14
C PHE A 51 -0.40 7.45 6.46
N ARG A 52 0.44 8.40 6.85
CA ARG A 52 0.18 9.23 8.06
C ARG A 52 -1.14 9.99 7.91
N GLU A 53 -1.35 10.65 6.78
CA GLU A 53 -2.58 11.40 6.51
C GLU A 53 -3.82 10.49 6.49
N LEU A 54 -3.76 9.35 5.80
CA LEU A 54 -4.87 8.40 5.74
C LEU A 54 -5.19 7.81 7.12
N GLN A 55 -4.19 7.57 7.97
CA GLN A 55 -4.40 7.12 9.36
C GLN A 55 -5.09 8.21 10.20
N MET A 56 -4.64 9.45 10.11
CA MET A 56 -5.25 10.58 10.82
C MET A 56 -6.71 10.77 10.41
N THR A 57 -7.00 10.67 9.11
CA THR A 57 -8.37 10.75 8.58
C THR A 57 -9.24 9.62 9.13
N THR A 58 -8.72 8.40 9.22
CA THR A 58 -9.45 7.25 9.77
C THR A 58 -9.75 7.45 11.26
N LEU A 59 -8.81 7.98 12.04
CA LEU A 59 -9.00 8.26 13.46
C LEU A 59 -10.07 9.35 13.68
N ALA A 60 -10.00 10.46 12.92
CA ALA A 60 -10.96 11.54 13.01
C ALA A 60 -12.41 11.11 12.72
N HIS A 61 -12.61 10.06 11.90
CA HIS A 61 -13.93 9.53 11.60
C HIS A 61 -14.37 8.42 12.59
N ARG A 62 -13.49 7.92 13.44
CA ARG A 62 -13.81 6.91 14.46
C ARG A 62 -14.32 7.50 15.77
N GLU A 63 -14.04 8.75 16.05
CA GLU A 63 -14.64 9.40 17.21
C GLU A 63 -16.12 9.69 16.90
N PRO A 64 -17.06 8.94 17.52
CA PRO A 64 -18.46 9.34 17.46
C PRO A 64 -18.53 10.70 18.13
N LEU A 65 -19.16 11.65 17.48
CA LEU A 65 -19.56 12.95 18.08
C LEU A 65 -20.47 12.69 19.29
N THR A 66 -19.91 12.21 20.38
CA THR A 66 -20.60 12.08 21.69
C THR A 66 -20.78 13.43 22.38
N SER A 67 -20.55 14.55 21.68
CA SER A 67 -20.73 15.90 22.20
C SER A 67 -21.84 16.68 21.46
N ALA A 68 -22.94 16.03 21.09
CA ALA A 68 -24.15 16.72 20.73
C ALA A 68 -25.19 16.58 21.85
N VAL A 69 -24.87 17.10 23.05
CA VAL A 69 -25.90 17.46 24.03
C VAL A 69 -26.59 18.74 23.51
N GLY A 70 -27.79 18.58 23.02
CA GLY A 70 -28.86 19.56 23.06
C GLY A 70 -28.62 20.89 22.35
N THR A 71 -28.91 20.95 21.05
CA THR A 71 -29.56 22.13 20.48
C THR A 71 -30.55 21.71 19.42
N ASP A 72 -31.80 22.14 19.68
CA ASP A 72 -32.97 21.84 18.87
C ASP A 72 -32.83 22.22 17.38
N GLY A 73 -33.07 21.27 16.50
CA GLY A 73 -34.06 21.49 15.42
C GLY A 73 -33.66 22.32 14.21
N ILE A 74 -32.36 22.41 13.78
CA ILE A 74 -32.07 22.76 12.37
C ILE A 74 -30.90 21.92 11.93
N GLY A 75 -31.15 20.69 11.46
CA GLY A 75 -30.17 19.84 10.87
C GLY A 75 -29.49 20.52 9.66
N PRO A 76 -28.18 20.65 9.60
CA PRO A 76 -27.50 21.11 8.40
C PRO A 76 -27.84 20.11 7.29
N ARG A 77 -28.54 20.58 6.25
CA ARG A 77 -28.76 19.83 5.01
C ARG A 77 -27.39 19.37 4.52
N GLY A 78 -27.07 18.10 4.81
CA GLY A 78 -25.76 17.52 4.53
C GLY A 78 -25.41 17.77 3.07
N ASN A 79 -24.31 18.46 2.83
CA ASN A 79 -23.79 18.70 1.48
C ASN A 79 -23.47 17.32 0.86
N PRO A 80 -24.21 16.87 -0.18
CA PRO A 80 -24.01 15.55 -0.77
C PRO A 80 -22.61 15.38 -1.35
N ARG A 81 -21.92 16.48 -1.62
CA ARG A 81 -20.51 16.48 -2.07
C ARG A 81 -19.57 16.12 -0.93
N ALA A 82 -19.79 16.60 0.28
CA ALA A 82 -19.00 16.25 1.47
C ALA A 82 -19.16 14.77 1.84
N ALA A 83 -20.37 14.21 1.74
CA ALA A 83 -20.63 12.79 2.01
C ALA A 83 -19.91 11.86 1.02
N ARG A 84 -19.87 12.21 -0.28
CA ARG A 84 -19.14 11.44 -1.30
C ARG A 84 -17.63 11.49 -1.08
N THR A 85 -17.10 12.61 -0.65
CA THR A 85 -15.68 12.82 -0.34
C THR A 85 -15.25 11.97 0.86
N GLY A 86 -16.04 11.97 1.94
CA GLY A 86 -15.78 11.17 3.13
C GLY A 86 -15.72 9.67 2.80
N GLY A 87 -16.63 9.15 2.00
CA GLY A 87 -16.65 7.76 1.57
C GLY A 87 -15.42 7.38 0.73
N GLN A 88 -14.93 8.26 -0.14
CA GLN A 88 -13.74 8.02 -0.96
C GLN A 88 -12.48 7.98 -0.09
N VAL A 89 -12.32 8.89 0.85
CA VAL A 89 -11.16 8.92 1.75
C VAL A 89 -11.16 7.70 2.68
N GLN A 90 -12.31 7.28 3.21
CA GLN A 90 -12.43 6.06 4.00
C GLN A 90 -12.05 4.81 3.19
N HIS A 91 -12.48 4.73 1.92
CA HIS A 91 -12.09 3.64 1.04
C HIS A 91 -10.58 3.60 0.81
N LEU A 92 -9.94 4.75 0.56
CA LEU A 92 -8.50 4.86 0.42
C LEU A 92 -7.77 4.49 1.71
N ALA A 93 -8.27 4.90 2.88
CA ALA A 93 -7.69 4.54 4.17
C ALA A 93 -7.75 3.03 4.44
N ALA A 94 -8.89 2.38 4.14
CA ALA A 94 -9.03 0.93 4.27
C ALA A 94 -8.06 0.18 3.34
N LEU A 95 -7.97 0.62 2.07
CA LEU A 95 -7.04 0.06 1.09
C LEU A 95 -5.57 0.29 1.52
N GLY A 96 -5.27 1.46 2.08
CA GLY A 96 -3.94 1.78 2.62
C GLY A 96 -3.53 0.85 3.76
N ALA A 97 -4.43 0.58 4.70
CA ALA A 97 -4.18 -0.35 5.81
C ALA A 97 -3.88 -1.76 5.29
N GLU A 98 -4.65 -2.24 4.30
CA GLU A 98 -4.42 -3.53 3.65
C GLU A 98 -3.06 -3.58 2.96
N VAL A 99 -2.74 -2.56 2.15
CA VAL A 99 -1.46 -2.46 1.45
C VAL A 99 -0.29 -2.42 2.41
N LYS A 100 -0.39 -1.66 3.52
CA LYS A 100 0.65 -1.59 4.54
C LYS A 100 0.95 -2.95 5.16
N ALA A 101 -0.09 -3.75 5.43
CA ALA A 101 0.07 -5.09 5.99
C ALA A 101 0.87 -6.02 5.06
N TYR A 102 0.63 -5.93 3.75
CA TYR A 102 1.33 -6.76 2.76
C TYR A 102 2.71 -6.23 2.37
N LEU A 103 2.86 -4.91 2.24
CA LEU A 103 4.11 -4.32 1.77
C LEU A 103 5.12 -4.02 2.88
N GLY A 104 4.77 -4.23 4.15
CA GLY A 104 5.69 -3.99 5.26
C GLY A 104 7.03 -4.72 5.08
N GLY A 105 6.99 -5.99 4.71
CA GLY A 105 8.17 -6.79 4.42
C GLY A 105 8.94 -6.38 3.16
N PHE A 106 8.27 -5.77 2.18
CA PHE A 106 8.91 -5.29 0.96
C PHE A 106 9.66 -3.97 1.14
N ARG A 107 9.18 -3.11 2.01
CA ARG A 107 9.84 -1.82 2.28
C ARG A 107 11.18 -1.98 3.00
N GLU A 108 11.37 -3.07 3.73
CA GLU A 108 12.61 -3.32 4.47
C GLU A 108 13.85 -3.44 3.57
N PRO A 109 13.84 -4.21 2.45
CA PRO A 109 14.95 -4.21 1.49
C PRO A 109 15.25 -2.83 0.91
N ALA A 110 14.21 -2.05 0.56
CA ALA A 110 14.39 -0.69 0.05
C ALA A 110 15.02 0.25 1.09
N ARG A 111 14.55 0.20 2.34
CA ARG A 111 15.10 0.99 3.46
C ARG A 111 16.54 0.61 3.78
N ARG A 112 16.87 -0.67 3.74
CA ARG A 112 18.25 -1.16 3.92
C ARG A 112 19.14 -0.61 2.81
N ALA A 113 18.73 -0.72 1.55
CA ALA A 113 19.48 -0.16 0.42
C ALA A 113 19.69 1.35 0.55
N ILE A 114 18.69 2.11 1.01
CA ILE A 114 18.81 3.55 1.30
C ILE A 114 19.86 3.79 2.40
N TRP A 115 19.80 3.02 3.48
CA TRP A 115 20.73 3.17 4.60
C TRP A 115 22.17 2.87 4.19
N GLU A 116 22.42 1.74 3.53
CA GLU A 116 23.75 1.32 3.04
C GLU A 116 24.31 2.34 2.04
N ALA A 117 23.49 2.80 1.10
CA ALA A 117 23.90 3.82 0.14
C ALA A 117 24.25 5.16 0.80
N SER A 118 23.54 5.53 1.88
CA SER A 118 23.83 6.74 2.63
C SER A 118 25.21 6.72 3.30
N GLN A 119 25.68 5.52 3.71
CA GLN A 119 27.01 5.33 4.30
C GLN A 119 28.13 5.40 3.26
N THR A 120 27.85 4.98 2.03
CA THR A 120 28.86 4.89 0.95
C THR A 120 28.82 6.07 -0.03
N GLY A 121 27.80 6.92 0.05
CA GLY A 121 27.54 7.99 -0.92
C GLY A 121 27.11 7.46 -2.29
N ALA A 122 26.65 6.22 -2.38
CA ALA A 122 26.16 5.63 -3.62
C ALA A 122 24.95 6.39 -4.17
N ARG A 123 24.91 6.56 -5.49
CA ARG A 123 23.77 7.22 -6.19
C ARG A 123 22.82 6.23 -6.83
N LEU A 124 23.30 5.03 -7.06
CA LEU A 124 22.54 3.90 -7.59
C LEU A 124 22.62 2.77 -6.58
N VAL A 125 21.54 2.01 -6.48
CA VAL A 125 21.44 0.83 -5.61
C VAL A 125 20.80 -0.31 -6.37
N ASP A 126 21.23 -1.53 -6.01
CA ASP A 126 20.53 -2.74 -6.39
C ASP A 126 19.66 -3.17 -5.21
N ILE A 127 18.45 -3.63 -5.48
CA ILE A 127 17.49 -4.04 -4.46
C ILE A 127 17.04 -5.46 -4.75
N ASP A 128 17.38 -6.37 -3.85
CA ASP A 128 17.00 -7.77 -3.91
C ASP A 128 15.77 -8.00 -3.03
N ILE A 129 14.74 -8.58 -3.62
CA ILE A 129 13.48 -8.87 -2.93
C ILE A 129 13.00 -10.27 -3.29
N VAL A 130 12.28 -10.87 -2.36
CA VAL A 130 11.64 -12.17 -2.61
C VAL A 130 10.14 -11.94 -2.68
N VAL A 131 9.52 -12.33 -3.79
CA VAL A 131 8.12 -12.02 -4.12
C VAL A 131 7.37 -13.30 -4.43
N ASP A 132 6.14 -13.40 -3.96
CA ASP A 132 5.17 -14.40 -4.38
C ASP A 132 4.00 -13.75 -5.14
N ALA A 133 3.07 -14.57 -5.60
CA ALA A 133 1.89 -14.10 -6.31
C ALA A 133 1.00 -13.18 -5.47
N ALA A 134 0.92 -13.41 -4.14
CA ALA A 134 0.13 -12.59 -3.23
C ALA A 134 0.76 -11.19 -3.07
N MET A 135 2.08 -11.14 -2.94
CA MET A 135 2.84 -9.90 -2.87
C MET A 135 2.72 -9.10 -4.19
N LEU A 136 2.83 -9.76 -5.36
CA LEU A 136 2.60 -9.10 -6.65
C LEU A 136 1.18 -8.52 -6.76
N ALA A 137 0.16 -9.24 -6.27
CA ALA A 137 -1.20 -8.73 -6.20
C ALA A 137 -1.32 -7.51 -5.28
N ALA A 138 -0.61 -7.51 -4.14
CA ALA A 138 -0.54 -6.37 -3.22
C ALA A 138 0.14 -5.15 -3.88
N PHE A 139 1.19 -5.33 -4.68
CA PHE A 139 1.78 -4.25 -5.48
C PHE A 139 0.79 -3.60 -6.43
N ARG A 140 0.02 -4.40 -7.16
CA ARG A 140 -1.02 -3.87 -8.08
C ARG A 140 -2.14 -3.15 -7.32
N ARG A 141 -2.47 -3.57 -6.11
CA ARG A 141 -3.41 -2.85 -5.24
C ARG A 141 -2.81 -1.53 -4.77
N CYS A 142 -1.52 -1.53 -4.39
CA CYS A 142 -0.78 -0.33 -4.02
C CYS A 142 -0.77 0.71 -5.16
N GLU A 143 -0.53 0.29 -6.38
CA GLU A 143 -0.59 1.17 -7.55
C GLU A 143 -1.97 1.83 -7.69
N ARG A 144 -3.06 1.07 -7.53
CA ARG A 144 -4.42 1.63 -7.53
C ARG A 144 -4.66 2.62 -6.39
N LEU A 145 -4.19 2.31 -5.18
CA LEU A 145 -4.24 3.22 -4.03
C LEU A 145 -3.57 4.55 -4.37
N LEU A 146 -2.35 4.49 -4.89
CA LEU A 146 -1.56 5.67 -5.22
C LEU A 146 -2.20 6.52 -6.31
N LEU A 147 -2.78 5.88 -7.34
CA LEU A 147 -3.54 6.58 -8.38
C LEU A 147 -4.79 7.26 -7.80
N GLY A 148 -5.49 6.59 -6.90
CA GLY A 148 -6.64 7.14 -6.19
C GLY A 148 -6.26 8.32 -5.31
N ALA A 149 -5.20 8.18 -4.52
CA ALA A 149 -4.67 9.23 -3.66
C ALA A 149 -4.20 10.45 -4.47
N ALA A 150 -3.49 10.25 -5.57
CA ALA A 150 -3.07 11.34 -6.45
C ALA A 150 -4.27 12.10 -7.04
N LYS A 151 -5.37 11.43 -7.39
CA LYS A 151 -6.61 12.08 -7.81
C LYS A 151 -7.26 12.87 -6.67
N ALA A 152 -7.31 12.29 -5.47
CA ALA A 152 -7.86 12.94 -4.29
C ALA A 152 -7.05 14.19 -3.90
N ALA A 153 -5.72 14.12 -3.94
CA ALA A 153 -4.83 15.26 -3.70
C ALA A 153 -5.04 16.39 -4.72
N ARG A 154 -5.09 16.06 -6.02
CA ARG A 154 -5.37 17.06 -7.08
C ARG A 154 -6.75 17.71 -6.93
N ALA A 155 -7.69 17.04 -6.30
CA ALA A 155 -9.02 17.57 -6.00
C ALA A 155 -9.09 18.32 -4.67
N GLY A 156 -7.97 18.45 -3.94
CA GLY A 156 -7.89 19.13 -2.65
C GLY A 156 -8.48 18.34 -1.48
N TYR A 157 -8.59 17.01 -1.60
CA TYR A 157 -9.13 16.15 -0.55
C TYR A 157 -8.04 15.55 0.36
N LEU A 158 -6.79 15.61 -0.07
CA LEU A 158 -5.63 15.23 0.71
C LEU A 158 -4.66 16.40 0.79
N LEU A 159 -3.94 16.51 1.90
CA LEU A 159 -2.89 17.48 2.11
C LEU A 159 -1.56 17.01 1.49
N THR A 160 -1.35 15.68 1.47
CA THR A 160 -0.18 15.08 0.84
C THR A 160 -0.22 15.37 -0.66
N GLU A 161 0.79 16.06 -1.15
CA GLU A 161 0.93 16.36 -2.58
C GLU A 161 1.08 15.08 -3.42
N PRO A 162 0.59 15.09 -4.68
CA PRO A 162 0.85 13.98 -5.59
C PRO A 162 2.36 13.82 -5.79
N PRO A 163 2.86 12.59 -5.95
CA PRO A 163 4.28 12.39 -6.23
C PRO A 163 4.66 13.02 -7.56
N GLY A 164 5.91 13.47 -7.67
CA GLY A 164 6.44 13.99 -8.91
C GLY A 164 6.37 12.95 -10.04
N ARG A 165 6.25 13.41 -11.30
CA ARG A 165 6.09 12.54 -12.49
C ARG A 165 7.15 11.44 -12.61
N GLU A 166 8.37 11.73 -12.20
CA GLU A 166 9.46 10.77 -12.26
C GLU A 166 9.28 9.63 -11.24
N VAL A 167 8.80 9.93 -10.03
CA VAL A 167 8.48 8.93 -9.02
C VAL A 167 7.28 8.07 -9.46
N GLU A 168 6.26 8.67 -10.08
CA GLU A 168 5.15 7.90 -10.65
C GLU A 168 5.63 6.95 -11.76
N ALA A 169 6.47 7.43 -12.65
CA ALA A 169 7.02 6.63 -13.75
C ALA A 169 7.91 5.50 -13.23
N TRP A 170 8.74 5.77 -12.22
CA TRP A 170 9.57 4.78 -11.55
C TRP A 170 8.73 3.69 -10.88
N ARG A 171 7.67 4.04 -10.14
CA ARG A 171 6.77 3.06 -9.51
C ARG A 171 6.11 2.13 -10.54
N LYS A 172 5.67 2.67 -11.68
CA LYS A 172 5.14 1.87 -12.79
C LYS A 172 6.20 0.92 -13.35
N TRP A 173 7.43 1.39 -13.50
CA TRP A 173 8.54 0.56 -13.93
C TRP A 173 8.80 -0.57 -12.93
N VAL A 174 8.81 -0.30 -11.62
CA VAL A 174 8.95 -1.35 -10.57
C VAL A 174 7.87 -2.42 -10.72
N THR A 175 6.60 -2.03 -10.80
CA THR A 175 5.49 -2.98 -10.95
C THR A 175 5.62 -3.80 -12.22
N HIS A 176 6.08 -3.20 -13.32
CA HIS A 176 6.31 -3.88 -14.58
C HIS A 176 7.48 -4.86 -14.50
N GLU A 177 8.57 -4.46 -13.85
CA GLU A 177 9.76 -5.27 -13.67
C GLU A 177 9.47 -6.49 -12.79
N LEU A 178 8.80 -6.30 -11.65
CA LEU A 178 8.29 -7.37 -10.81
C LEU A 178 7.45 -8.38 -11.59
N SER A 179 6.48 -7.88 -12.36
CA SER A 179 5.60 -8.72 -13.16
C SER A 179 6.36 -9.48 -14.26
N GLY A 180 7.36 -8.84 -14.85
CA GLY A 180 8.19 -9.44 -15.89
C GLY A 180 9.05 -10.57 -15.36
N GLN A 181 9.76 -10.33 -14.25
CA GLN A 181 10.63 -11.33 -13.64
C GLN A 181 9.83 -12.50 -13.06
N MET A 182 8.64 -12.27 -12.49
CA MET A 182 7.70 -13.33 -12.10
C MET A 182 7.24 -14.21 -13.28
N GLN A 183 7.36 -13.73 -14.52
CA GLN A 183 7.11 -14.48 -15.76
C GLN A 183 8.40 -15.07 -16.36
N GLY A 184 9.52 -15.05 -15.64
CA GLY A 184 10.81 -15.60 -16.09
C GLY A 184 11.62 -14.67 -16.99
N LYS A 185 11.27 -13.37 -17.11
CA LYS A 185 12.09 -12.42 -17.86
C LYS A 185 13.33 -12.05 -17.05
N ALA A 186 14.44 -11.81 -17.74
CA ALA A 186 15.67 -11.34 -17.12
C ALA A 186 15.50 -9.93 -16.53
N PRO A 187 16.20 -9.62 -15.40
CA PRO A 187 16.23 -8.28 -14.82
C PRO A 187 16.75 -7.24 -15.83
N ARG A 188 16.18 -6.05 -15.81
CA ARG A 188 16.61 -4.93 -16.65
C ARG A 188 17.08 -3.77 -15.77
N PRO A 189 18.15 -3.07 -16.13
CA PRO A 189 18.57 -1.87 -15.44
C PRO A 189 17.46 -0.82 -15.43
N CYS A 190 17.38 -0.07 -14.34
CA CYS A 190 16.45 1.04 -14.18
C CYS A 190 16.71 2.11 -15.26
N PRO A 191 15.70 2.52 -16.05
CA PRO A 191 15.89 3.45 -17.17
C PRO A 191 16.06 4.91 -16.74
N PHE A 192 15.93 5.21 -15.44
CA PHE A 192 16.02 6.56 -14.93
C PHE A 192 17.48 6.89 -14.57
N PRO A 193 18.05 7.99 -15.10
CA PRO A 193 19.42 8.36 -14.81
C PRO A 193 19.56 8.84 -13.34
N PRO A 194 20.70 8.62 -12.69
CA PRO A 194 21.03 9.34 -11.47
C PRO A 194 21.10 10.86 -11.78
N LEU A 195 20.71 11.70 -10.82
CA LEU A 195 20.90 13.14 -10.99
C LEU A 195 22.38 13.39 -11.30
N ARG A 196 22.67 14.04 -12.41
CA ARG A 196 24.00 14.59 -12.66
C ARG A 196 24.26 15.58 -11.54
N GLY A 197 25.24 15.28 -10.68
CA GLY A 197 25.69 16.22 -9.68
C GLY A 197 26.00 17.53 -10.41
N ARG A 198 25.37 18.65 -10.02
CA ARG A 198 25.91 19.95 -10.36
C ARG A 198 27.31 19.94 -9.77
N SER A 199 28.32 19.86 -10.62
CA SER A 199 29.68 20.14 -10.23
C SER A 199 29.65 21.58 -9.74
N PHE A 200 29.63 21.79 -8.44
CA PHE A 200 30.00 23.08 -7.88
C PHE A 200 31.51 23.18 -8.11
N ALA A 201 31.89 23.72 -9.28
CA ALA A 201 33.22 24.22 -9.46
C ALA A 201 33.42 25.31 -8.38
N ARG A 202 34.37 25.05 -7.47
CA ARG A 202 34.88 26.03 -6.51
C ARG A 202 35.76 27.04 -7.27
#